data_b3bc1e5a5f187114957a53580618992a
#
_entry.id   b3bc1e5a5f187114957a53580618992a
#
_cell.length_a   1.000
_cell.length_b   1.000
_cell.length_c   1.000
_cell.angle_alpha   90.00
_cell.angle_beta   90.00
_cell.angle_gamma   90.00
#
_symmetry.space_group_name_H-M   'P 1'
#
loop_
_entity.id
_entity.type
_entity.pdbx_description
1 polymer ?
#
loop_
_entity_poly.entity_id
_entity_poly.type
_entity_poly.pdbx_seq_one_letter_code
_entity_poly.pdbx_strand_id
1 'polypeptide(L)'
;VGAYNLVCVSSLALYRRYRPESFAEVIGQEHVTDPLQQALRNNRVNHAYLFSGPRGCGKTTSARILARCLNCEQGPTPTPCGECQSCQDLARNGPGSIDVIEIDAASHGGVDDARELREKAFFGPASSRYKIYIIDEAHMVTSAGFNALLKVVEEPPEHLKFIFATTEPEKVIGTIRSRTHHYPFRLVPPGTLREYLAEVCGKEKIPVDEAVLPLVVRAGAGSVRDSMSVMDQLLAGSTDEGVTYAMATSLLGYTDGSLLDAVVESFAAGDGAAAFDVVDHVIEEGNDPRRFVADLLERLRDLVILAAVPDAVEKGLIDAPVEVLERMQAQAGVFGAAELSRAADLVNEGLTEMRGANSPRLQLELICARVLLPATYGDERSVMARLDRLERGVNFSGGGAAPTMGYVPGPEAHGGAAAPPPGMTPQAGGAPHVPPAAQVPPGGGPAA
;
A
#
# COMPACT_ATOMS: atom_id res chain seq x y z
N VAL A 1 39.63 -18.25 -24.15
CA VAL A 1 39.86 -17.80 -22.76
C VAL A 1 39.17 -16.45 -22.67
N GLY A 2 37.87 -16.44 -22.37
CA GLY A 2 37.09 -15.22 -22.20
C GLY A 2 37.42 -14.60 -20.84
N ALA A 3 37.87 -13.36 -20.85
CA ALA A 3 37.97 -12.56 -19.65
C ALA A 3 36.56 -12.22 -19.14
N TYR A 4 36.12 -12.91 -18.12
CA TYR A 4 34.97 -12.49 -17.35
C TYR A 4 35.36 -11.18 -16.65
N ASN A 5 34.81 -10.07 -17.14
CA ASN A 5 34.79 -8.82 -16.38
C ASN A 5 33.91 -9.07 -15.17
N LEU A 6 34.49 -9.47 -14.05
CA LEU A 6 33.90 -9.37 -12.74
C LEU A 6 33.69 -7.88 -12.48
N VAL A 7 32.51 -7.36 -12.85
CA VAL A 7 32.00 -6.14 -12.27
C VAL A 7 31.90 -6.43 -10.78
N CYS A 8 32.76 -5.77 -10.00
CA CYS A 8 32.74 -5.87 -8.54
C CYS A 8 31.38 -5.28 -8.07
N VAL A 9 30.36 -6.13 -8.03
CA VAL A 9 29.04 -5.76 -7.50
C VAL A 9 29.28 -5.43 -6.02
N SER A 10 29.14 -4.16 -5.68
CA SER A 10 29.21 -3.71 -4.29
C SER A 10 28.28 -4.57 -3.45
N SER A 11 28.78 -5.22 -2.40
CA SER A 11 28.00 -6.08 -1.52
C SER A 11 26.94 -5.33 -0.68
N LEU A 12 26.85 -4.02 -0.83
CA LEU A 12 25.91 -3.16 -0.13
C LEU A 12 24.61 -3.00 -0.92
N ALA A 13 23.48 -3.22 -0.26
CA ALA A 13 22.15 -3.02 -0.83
C ALA A 13 21.96 -1.62 -1.41
N LEU A 14 21.21 -1.50 -2.52
CA LEU A 14 20.97 -0.25 -3.25
C LEU A 14 20.50 0.88 -2.33
N TYR A 15 19.54 0.62 -1.44
CA TYR A 15 19.04 1.64 -0.51
C TYR A 15 20.10 2.19 0.44
N ARG A 16 21.21 1.48 0.65
CA ARG A 16 22.37 1.97 1.42
C ARG A 16 23.34 2.73 0.53
N ARG A 17 23.61 2.22 -0.68
CA ARG A 17 24.54 2.85 -1.66
C ARG A 17 24.04 4.20 -2.15
N TYR A 18 22.72 4.35 -2.32
CA TYR A 18 22.07 5.58 -2.78
C TYR A 18 21.38 6.36 -1.66
N ARG A 19 21.76 6.12 -0.40
CA ARG A 19 21.23 6.89 0.71
C ARG A 19 21.64 8.36 0.57
N PRO A 20 20.70 9.32 0.58
CA PRO A 20 20.98 10.74 0.49
C PRO A 20 21.99 11.23 1.55
N GLU A 21 22.90 12.11 1.16
CA GLU A 21 23.91 12.73 2.01
C GLU A 21 23.65 14.24 2.22
N SER A 22 22.78 14.82 1.43
CA SER A 22 22.33 16.22 1.54
C SER A 22 20.80 16.32 1.38
N PHE A 23 20.21 17.42 1.84
CA PHE A 23 18.77 17.64 1.67
C PHE A 23 18.35 17.79 0.19
N ALA A 24 19.27 18.20 -0.68
CA ALA A 24 19.02 18.29 -2.12
C ALA A 24 18.81 16.93 -2.80
N GLU A 25 19.33 15.86 -2.21
CA GLU A 25 19.20 14.48 -2.72
C GLU A 25 17.94 13.78 -2.19
N VAL A 26 17.22 14.39 -1.24
CA VAL A 26 16.00 13.79 -0.65
C VAL A 26 14.82 14.09 -1.56
N ILE A 27 14.30 13.08 -2.24
CA ILE A 27 13.22 13.23 -3.21
C ILE A 27 11.84 13.29 -2.55
N GLY A 28 10.92 14.09 -3.12
CA GLY A 28 9.51 14.13 -2.77
C GLY A 28 9.20 14.62 -1.34
N GLN A 29 10.16 15.29 -0.68
CA GLN A 29 10.02 15.81 0.69
C GLN A 29 10.32 17.33 0.78
N GLU A 30 10.15 18.07 -0.30
CA GLU A 30 10.47 19.51 -0.41
C GLU A 30 9.76 20.33 0.67
N HIS A 31 8.53 19.94 1.01
CA HIS A 31 7.73 20.55 2.10
C HIS A 31 8.38 20.42 3.49
N VAL A 32 9.34 19.50 3.67
CA VAL A 32 10.14 19.31 4.89
C VAL A 32 11.55 19.86 4.71
N THR A 33 12.21 19.55 3.58
CA THR A 33 13.61 19.90 3.37
C THR A 33 13.82 21.39 3.19
N ASP A 34 12.92 22.09 2.50
CA ASP A 34 13.05 23.54 2.25
C ASP A 34 12.93 24.37 3.54
N PRO A 35 11.92 24.14 4.42
CA PRO A 35 11.88 24.82 5.72
C PRO A 35 13.08 24.52 6.60
N LEU A 36 13.60 23.28 6.61
CA LEU A 36 14.79 22.92 7.38
C LEU A 36 16.03 23.64 6.85
N GLN A 37 16.24 23.66 5.54
CA GLN A 37 17.34 24.41 4.92
C GLN A 37 17.24 25.90 5.20
N GLN A 38 16.02 26.47 5.15
CA GLN A 38 15.82 27.88 5.46
C GLN A 38 16.08 28.21 6.94
N ALA A 39 15.69 27.31 7.85
CA ALA A 39 16.01 27.47 9.27
C ALA A 39 17.53 27.45 9.52
N LEU A 40 18.25 26.56 8.83
CA LEU A 40 19.71 26.50 8.89
C LEU A 40 20.38 27.78 8.33
N ARG A 41 19.91 28.29 7.17
CA ARG A 41 20.41 29.56 6.59
C ARG A 41 20.22 30.75 7.55
N ASN A 42 19.11 30.76 8.27
CA ASN A 42 18.77 31.82 9.21
C ASN A 42 19.37 31.60 10.61
N ASN A 43 20.19 30.57 10.80
CA ASN A 43 20.74 30.12 12.09
C ASN A 43 19.67 29.94 13.18
N ARG A 44 18.45 29.53 12.78
CA ARG A 44 17.33 29.21 13.68
C ARG A 44 17.32 27.72 14.00
N VAL A 45 18.28 27.31 14.82
CA VAL A 45 18.44 25.90 15.20
C VAL A 45 17.68 25.63 16.50
N ASN A 46 16.72 24.71 16.43
CA ASN A 46 15.94 24.29 17.60
C ASN A 46 16.70 23.21 18.38
N HIS A 47 16.27 23.02 19.64
CA HIS A 47 16.83 21.98 20.50
C HIS A 47 16.25 20.58 20.22
N ALA A 48 15.00 20.51 19.72
CA ALA A 48 14.33 19.24 19.49
C ALA A 48 13.47 19.28 18.21
N TYR A 49 13.59 18.21 17.44
CA TYR A 49 12.88 17.96 16.18
C TYR A 49 12.08 16.67 16.28
N LEU A 50 10.91 16.62 15.65
CA LEU A 50 10.11 15.40 15.50
C LEU A 50 9.84 15.15 14.02
N PHE A 51 10.43 14.10 13.48
CA PHE A 51 10.21 13.63 12.12
C PHE A 51 9.19 12.49 12.14
N SER A 52 8.01 12.71 11.62
CA SER A 52 6.94 11.72 11.59
C SER A 52 6.60 11.32 10.15
N GLY A 53 5.99 10.16 9.97
CA GLY A 53 5.49 9.73 8.68
C GLY A 53 5.73 8.24 8.39
N PRO A 54 5.27 7.74 7.26
CA PRO A 54 5.35 6.33 6.90
C PRO A 54 6.76 5.77 6.91
N ARG A 55 6.87 4.43 6.96
CA ARG A 55 8.15 3.75 6.86
C ARG A 55 8.81 4.00 5.50
N GLY A 56 10.14 4.12 5.48
CA GLY A 56 10.93 4.19 4.26
C GLY A 56 10.89 5.51 3.49
N CYS A 57 10.23 6.57 4.01
CA CYS A 57 10.14 7.90 3.40
C CYS A 57 11.33 8.84 3.69
N GLY A 58 12.38 8.37 4.38
CA GLY A 58 13.63 9.12 4.58
C GLY A 58 13.79 9.82 5.93
N LYS A 59 12.95 9.58 6.94
CA LYS A 59 13.03 10.22 8.28
C LYS A 59 14.42 10.12 8.92
N THR A 60 14.90 8.90 9.13
CA THR A 60 16.22 8.64 9.75
C THR A 60 17.36 9.16 8.90
N THR A 61 17.23 9.09 7.57
CA THR A 61 18.20 9.69 6.63
C THR A 61 18.27 11.20 6.81
N SER A 62 17.13 11.89 6.83
CA SER A 62 17.04 13.32 7.03
C SER A 62 17.52 13.75 8.44
N ALA A 63 17.32 12.90 9.45
CA ALA A 63 17.88 13.12 10.79
C ALA A 63 19.42 13.13 10.77
N ARG A 64 20.03 12.19 10.06
CA ARG A 64 21.51 12.16 9.88
C ARG A 64 22.00 13.33 9.06
N ILE A 65 21.29 13.72 7.99
CA ILE A 65 21.64 14.91 7.19
C ILE A 65 21.58 16.17 8.06
N LEU A 66 20.52 16.31 8.87
CA LEU A 66 20.40 17.44 9.79
C LEU A 66 21.54 17.46 10.79
N ALA A 67 21.91 16.34 11.39
CA ALA A 67 23.05 16.23 12.29
C ALA A 67 24.37 16.63 11.61
N ARG A 68 24.57 16.21 10.36
CA ARG A 68 25.72 16.58 9.53
C ARG A 68 25.75 18.10 9.25
N CYS A 69 24.60 18.69 8.92
CA CYS A 69 24.47 20.14 8.70
C CYS A 69 24.77 20.96 9.97
N LEU A 70 24.33 20.46 11.15
CA LEU A 70 24.53 21.13 12.43
C LEU A 70 25.98 21.06 12.89
N ASN A 71 26.67 19.94 12.71
CA ASN A 71 28.01 19.68 13.20
C ASN A 71 29.10 19.93 12.16
N CYS A 72 28.76 20.35 10.94
CA CYS A 72 29.75 20.78 9.95
C CYS A 72 30.61 21.92 10.50
N GLU A 73 31.92 21.92 10.30
CA GLU A 73 32.81 23.00 10.74
C GLU A 73 32.42 24.36 10.16
N GLN A 74 31.88 24.39 8.94
CA GLN A 74 31.34 25.59 8.27
C GLN A 74 29.92 25.96 8.72
N GLY A 75 29.28 25.15 9.59
CA GLY A 75 27.87 25.26 9.91
C GLY A 75 27.54 25.93 11.24
N PRO A 76 26.26 25.94 11.58
CA PRO A 76 25.13 25.27 10.93
C PRO A 76 24.89 25.73 9.49
N THR A 77 24.80 24.81 8.57
CA THR A 77 24.69 25.08 7.12
C THR A 77 23.70 24.13 6.47
N PRO A 78 22.92 24.57 5.47
CA PRO A 78 22.04 23.67 4.69
C PRO A 78 22.81 22.71 3.80
N THR A 79 24.08 23.07 3.46
CA THR A 79 24.94 22.27 2.59
C THR A 79 26.22 21.94 3.34
N PRO A 80 26.34 20.72 3.92
CA PRO A 80 27.54 20.31 4.62
C PRO A 80 28.74 20.23 3.67
N CYS A 81 29.93 20.60 4.12
CA CYS A 81 31.13 20.71 3.26
C CYS A 81 31.61 19.36 2.70
N GLY A 82 31.29 18.23 3.35
CA GLY A 82 31.71 16.89 2.93
C GLY A 82 33.15 16.53 3.31
N GLU A 83 34.01 17.50 3.65
CA GLU A 83 35.46 17.33 3.82
C GLU A 83 35.90 17.33 5.29
N CYS A 84 35.23 18.06 6.18
CA CYS A 84 35.60 18.09 7.59
C CYS A 84 35.33 16.74 8.28
N GLN A 85 35.98 16.51 9.41
CA GLN A 85 35.94 15.24 10.15
C GLN A 85 34.49 14.84 10.46
N SER A 86 33.64 15.76 10.98
CA SER A 86 32.25 15.47 11.27
C SER A 86 31.43 15.08 10.02
N CYS A 87 31.71 15.71 8.87
CA CYS A 87 31.06 15.35 7.61
C CYS A 87 31.50 13.98 7.09
N GLN A 88 32.76 13.61 7.28
CA GLN A 88 33.28 12.30 6.89
C GLN A 88 32.75 11.18 7.81
N ASP A 89 32.71 11.43 9.12
CA ASP A 89 32.20 10.47 10.10
C ASP A 89 30.70 10.16 9.86
N LEU A 90 29.93 11.17 9.48
CA LEU A 90 28.48 11.04 9.22
C LEU A 90 28.14 10.77 7.75
N ALA A 91 29.15 10.58 6.89
CA ALA A 91 28.94 10.17 5.50
C ALA A 91 28.27 8.80 5.42
N ARG A 92 27.79 8.45 4.21
CA ARG A 92 27.04 7.20 3.93
C ARG A 92 27.75 5.94 4.44
N ASN A 93 29.07 5.88 4.30
CA ASN A 93 29.92 4.77 4.73
C ASN A 93 30.88 5.19 5.86
N GLY A 94 30.63 6.31 6.52
CA GLY A 94 31.45 6.80 7.61
C GLY A 94 31.32 5.93 8.87
N PRO A 95 32.33 6.00 9.76
CA PRO A 95 32.38 5.19 10.99
C PRO A 95 31.31 5.59 12.03
N GLY A 96 30.63 6.72 11.82
CA GLY A 96 29.79 7.36 12.82
C GLY A 96 30.56 8.36 13.68
N SER A 97 29.86 9.25 14.37
CA SER A 97 30.44 10.27 15.24
C SER A 97 30.13 9.97 16.70
N ILE A 98 31.11 10.17 17.59
CA ILE A 98 30.88 10.05 19.04
C ILE A 98 29.89 11.07 19.58
N ASP A 99 29.73 12.20 18.89
CA ASP A 99 28.85 13.29 19.27
C ASP A 99 27.44 13.18 18.63
N VAL A 100 27.24 12.22 17.69
CA VAL A 100 25.94 11.93 17.09
C VAL A 100 25.58 10.48 17.39
N ILE A 101 24.70 10.32 18.37
CA ILE A 101 24.32 9.01 18.91
C ILE A 101 22.96 8.65 18.36
N GLU A 102 22.92 7.60 17.55
CA GLU A 102 21.68 7.03 17.00
C GLU A 102 21.23 5.86 17.87
N ILE A 103 20.00 5.94 18.36
CA ILE A 103 19.37 4.97 19.25
C ILE A 103 18.11 4.46 18.58
N ASP A 104 18.04 3.15 18.36
CA ASP A 104 16.79 2.48 17.98
C ASP A 104 15.98 2.20 19.24
N ALA A 105 14.86 2.91 19.39
CA ALA A 105 13.99 2.77 20.56
C ALA A 105 13.27 1.41 20.62
N ALA A 106 13.23 0.65 19.52
CA ALA A 106 12.71 -0.71 19.55
C ALA A 106 13.62 -1.65 20.36
N SER A 107 14.92 -1.38 20.35
CA SER A 107 15.93 -2.16 21.10
C SER A 107 16.30 -1.50 22.44
N HIS A 108 16.20 -0.17 22.55
CA HIS A 108 16.69 0.65 23.68
C HIS A 108 15.65 1.70 24.12
N GLY A 109 14.38 1.29 24.26
CA GLY A 109 13.26 2.17 24.66
C GLY A 109 12.93 2.17 26.16
N GLY A 110 13.73 1.52 26.96
CA GLY A 110 13.50 1.33 28.39
C GLY A 110 13.72 2.59 29.25
N VAL A 111 13.28 2.52 30.50
CA VAL A 111 13.49 3.60 31.49
C VAL A 111 14.97 3.77 31.82
N ASP A 112 15.70 2.70 31.91
CA ASP A 112 17.10 2.71 32.29
C ASP A 112 17.98 3.27 31.18
N ASP A 113 17.68 2.92 29.90
CA ASP A 113 18.30 3.54 28.73
C ASP A 113 18.07 5.05 28.70
N ALA A 114 16.85 5.48 28.99
CA ALA A 114 16.48 6.89 29.04
C ALA A 114 17.18 7.65 30.19
N ARG A 115 17.37 7.01 31.34
CA ARG A 115 18.13 7.56 32.47
C ARG A 115 19.60 7.72 32.14
N GLU A 116 20.20 6.69 31.55
CA GLU A 116 21.61 6.72 31.10
C GLU A 116 21.80 7.82 30.05
N LEU A 117 20.89 7.94 29.08
CA LEU A 117 20.92 9.01 28.09
C LEU A 117 20.86 10.39 28.75
N ARG A 118 19.94 10.56 29.72
CA ARG A 118 19.79 11.82 30.48
C ARG A 118 21.07 12.19 31.20
N GLU A 119 21.74 11.24 31.85
CA GLU A 119 23.00 11.48 32.55
C GLU A 119 24.13 11.90 31.57
N LYS A 120 24.23 11.18 30.45
CA LYS A 120 25.19 11.47 29.39
C LYS A 120 24.92 12.80 28.67
N ALA A 121 23.67 13.28 28.66
CA ALA A 121 23.26 14.50 27.95
C ALA A 121 23.87 15.77 28.55
N PHE A 122 24.21 15.78 29.84
CA PHE A 122 24.85 16.94 30.49
C PHE A 122 26.33 17.09 30.16
N PHE A 123 26.98 16.04 29.66
CA PHE A 123 28.36 16.14 29.19
C PHE A 123 28.40 16.79 27.80
N GLY A 124 29.24 17.76 27.62
CA GLY A 124 29.45 18.42 26.32
C GLY A 124 29.89 17.46 25.21
N PRO A 125 29.83 17.91 23.94
CA PRO A 125 30.37 17.16 22.83
C PRO A 125 31.90 17.02 22.96
N ALA A 126 32.45 15.95 22.41
CA ALA A 126 33.87 15.65 22.46
C ALA A 126 34.68 16.45 21.44
N SER A 127 34.18 16.62 20.23
CA SER A 127 34.87 17.26 19.11
C SER A 127 33.97 18.14 18.25
N SER A 128 32.68 17.89 18.24
CA SER A 128 31.69 18.59 17.38
C SER A 128 31.09 19.82 18.11
N ARG A 129 30.27 20.58 17.38
CA ARG A 129 29.56 21.75 17.95
C ARG A 129 28.42 21.33 18.87
N TYR A 130 27.66 20.32 18.49
CA TYR A 130 26.50 19.82 19.22
C TYR A 130 26.63 18.34 19.50
N LYS A 131 26.12 17.93 20.64
CA LYS A 131 25.83 16.55 20.98
C LYS A 131 24.40 16.25 20.53
N ILE A 132 24.25 15.32 19.61
CA ILE A 132 22.97 15.06 18.94
C ILE A 132 22.52 13.64 19.24
N TYR A 133 21.30 13.49 19.75
CA TYR A 133 20.65 12.20 19.90
C TYR A 133 19.59 12.03 18.81
N ILE A 134 19.74 11.04 17.97
CA ILE A 134 18.75 10.59 16.99
C ILE A 134 18.05 9.38 17.60
N ILE A 135 16.78 9.54 17.96
CA ILE A 135 15.96 8.46 18.54
C ILE A 135 15.01 7.97 17.45
N ASP A 136 15.37 6.84 16.84
CA ASP A 136 14.56 6.21 15.80
C ASP A 136 13.48 5.35 16.42
N GLU A 137 12.36 5.18 15.71
CA GLU A 137 11.12 4.54 16.16
C GLU A 137 10.70 5.02 17.57
N ALA A 138 10.73 6.34 17.77
CA ALA A 138 10.50 6.99 19.06
C ALA A 138 9.17 6.59 19.74
N HIS A 139 8.17 6.11 18.99
CA HIS A 139 6.92 5.59 19.54
C HIS A 139 7.11 4.31 20.39
N MET A 140 8.27 3.64 20.28
CA MET A 140 8.62 2.47 21.10
C MET A 140 9.18 2.86 22.47
N VAL A 141 9.53 4.13 22.70
CA VAL A 141 9.96 4.60 24.02
C VAL A 141 8.79 4.51 24.99
N THR A 142 9.00 3.86 26.11
CA THR A 142 7.98 3.74 27.16
C THR A 142 7.59 5.09 27.74
N SER A 143 6.36 5.24 28.24
CA SER A 143 5.93 6.49 28.90
C SER A 143 6.85 6.89 30.06
N ALA A 144 7.37 5.92 30.81
CA ALA A 144 8.33 6.15 31.88
C ALA A 144 9.71 6.58 31.36
N GLY A 145 10.14 6.04 30.19
CA GLY A 145 11.34 6.47 29.48
C GLY A 145 11.22 7.94 29.02
N PHE A 146 10.10 8.29 28.37
CA PHE A 146 9.85 9.69 28.00
C PHE A 146 9.85 10.63 29.21
N ASN A 147 9.23 10.24 30.32
CA ASN A 147 9.22 11.03 31.55
C ASN A 147 10.63 11.26 32.11
N ALA A 148 11.55 10.28 31.95
CA ALA A 148 12.95 10.46 32.33
C ALA A 148 13.67 11.48 31.46
N LEU A 149 13.29 11.60 30.17
CA LEU A 149 13.87 12.55 29.21
C LEU A 149 13.24 13.95 29.28
N LEU A 150 12.01 14.09 29.82
CA LEU A 150 11.26 15.35 29.81
C LEU A 150 12.08 16.53 30.30
N LYS A 151 12.76 16.38 31.44
CA LYS A 151 13.54 17.48 32.05
C LYS A 151 14.63 18.01 31.13
N VAL A 152 15.28 17.11 30.34
CA VAL A 152 16.37 17.50 29.42
C VAL A 152 15.81 18.05 28.10
N VAL A 153 14.59 17.66 27.70
CA VAL A 153 13.90 18.22 26.54
C VAL A 153 13.26 19.57 26.87
N GLU A 154 12.83 19.80 28.11
CA GLU A 154 12.26 21.07 28.58
C GLU A 154 13.31 22.16 28.79
N GLU A 155 14.41 21.79 29.43
CA GLU A 155 15.52 22.66 29.77
C GLU A 155 16.83 22.10 29.24
N PRO A 156 17.01 22.04 27.90
CA PRO A 156 18.20 21.42 27.29
C PRO A 156 19.44 22.30 27.51
N PRO A 157 20.62 21.70 27.78
CA PRO A 157 21.88 22.40 27.61
C PRO A 157 22.03 22.95 26.18
N GLU A 158 22.67 24.09 25.99
CA GLU A 158 22.80 24.72 24.65
C GLU A 158 23.43 23.83 23.59
N HIS A 159 24.37 22.98 24.00
CA HIS A 159 25.07 22.06 23.13
C HIS A 159 24.26 20.81 22.73
N LEU A 160 23.09 20.60 23.34
CA LEU A 160 22.30 19.38 23.15
C LEU A 160 21.21 19.55 22.10
N LYS A 161 21.06 18.56 21.21
CA LYS A 161 19.97 18.49 20.22
C LYS A 161 19.36 17.11 20.23
N PHE A 162 18.03 17.08 20.06
CA PHE A 162 17.25 15.83 19.88
C PHE A 162 16.60 15.79 18.52
N ILE A 163 16.64 14.63 17.87
CA ILE A 163 15.89 14.36 16.64
C ILE A 163 15.13 13.05 16.85
N PHE A 164 13.83 13.15 17.07
CA PHE A 164 12.95 12.00 17.19
C PHE A 164 12.41 11.63 15.80
N ALA A 165 12.51 10.37 15.43
CA ALA A 165 11.91 9.83 14.21
C ALA A 165 10.85 8.77 14.59
N THR A 166 9.66 8.84 14.00
CA THR A 166 8.55 7.94 14.34
C THR A 166 7.63 7.69 13.16
N THR A 167 7.07 6.49 13.10
CA THR A 167 5.95 6.16 12.19
C THR A 167 4.59 6.50 12.81
N GLU A 168 4.50 6.59 14.14
CA GLU A 168 3.26 6.78 14.89
C GLU A 168 3.37 7.98 15.85
N PRO A 169 3.22 9.21 15.34
CA PRO A 169 3.42 10.43 16.15
C PRO A 169 2.40 10.54 17.29
N GLU A 170 1.24 9.93 17.18
CA GLU A 170 0.19 9.92 18.23
C GLU A 170 0.62 9.13 19.48
N LYS A 171 1.49 8.13 19.33
CA LYS A 171 2.04 7.37 20.46
C LYS A 171 3.15 8.10 21.22
N VAL A 172 3.76 9.12 20.63
CA VAL A 172 4.71 9.99 21.32
C VAL A 172 3.94 10.88 22.30
N ILE A 173 4.36 10.92 23.57
CA ILE A 173 3.63 11.67 24.62
C ILE A 173 3.48 13.15 24.25
N GLY A 174 2.31 13.72 24.55
CA GLY A 174 1.94 15.09 24.18
C GLY A 174 2.92 16.14 24.69
N THR A 175 3.51 15.92 25.85
CA THR A 175 4.51 16.80 26.47
C THR A 175 5.81 16.92 25.66
N ILE A 176 6.26 15.86 25.02
CA ILE A 176 7.40 15.88 24.09
C ILE A 176 7.00 16.52 22.77
N ARG A 177 5.83 16.13 22.18
CA ARG A 177 5.35 16.71 20.93
C ARG A 177 5.20 18.22 20.97
N SER A 178 4.72 18.77 22.07
CA SER A 178 4.52 20.23 22.23
C SER A 178 5.83 21.03 22.31
N ARG A 179 6.95 20.35 22.55
CA ARG A 179 8.29 20.97 22.70
C ARG A 179 9.22 20.66 21.53
N THR A 180 8.73 19.93 20.54
CA THR A 180 9.48 19.57 19.36
C THR A 180 8.97 20.32 18.13
N HIS A 181 9.86 20.67 17.20
CA HIS A 181 9.48 21.15 15.88
C HIS A 181 9.11 19.95 15.01
N HIS A 182 7.84 19.86 14.62
CA HIS A 182 7.27 18.72 13.92
C HIS A 182 7.35 18.89 12.39
N TYR A 183 7.94 17.88 11.73
CA TYR A 183 8.09 17.80 10.29
C TYR A 183 7.47 16.49 9.79
N PRO A 184 6.29 16.54 9.13
CA PRO A 184 5.60 15.35 8.64
C PRO A 184 6.12 14.94 7.26
N PHE A 185 6.76 13.79 7.18
CA PHE A 185 7.16 13.15 5.92
C PHE A 185 5.98 12.43 5.28
N ARG A 186 5.99 12.32 3.96
CA ARG A 186 4.92 11.70 3.18
C ARG A 186 5.48 10.56 2.32
N LEU A 187 4.59 9.72 1.83
CA LEU A 187 4.94 8.80 0.75
C LEU A 187 5.32 9.60 -0.49
N VAL A 188 6.30 9.10 -1.23
CA VAL A 188 6.75 9.76 -2.46
C VAL A 188 5.75 9.47 -3.58
N PRO A 189 5.36 10.49 -4.39
CA PRO A 189 4.47 10.29 -5.53
C PRO A 189 5.04 9.24 -6.52
N PRO A 190 4.18 8.42 -7.14
CA PRO A 190 4.61 7.36 -8.05
C PRO A 190 5.51 7.85 -9.20
N GLY A 191 5.18 8.98 -9.82
CA GLY A 191 5.97 9.56 -10.92
C GLY A 191 7.39 9.92 -10.47
N THR A 192 7.54 10.65 -9.37
CA THR A 192 8.85 11.02 -8.79
C THR A 192 9.68 9.78 -8.41
N LEU A 193 9.01 8.77 -7.84
CA LEU A 193 9.68 7.53 -7.46
C LEU A 193 10.15 6.75 -8.69
N ARG A 194 9.35 6.70 -9.77
CA ARG A 194 9.71 6.06 -11.04
C ARG A 194 10.93 6.74 -11.68
N GLU A 195 10.94 8.08 -11.76
CA GLU A 195 12.07 8.85 -12.29
C GLU A 195 13.35 8.57 -11.51
N TYR A 196 13.25 8.55 -10.18
CA TYR A 196 14.40 8.24 -9.33
C TYR A 196 14.93 6.82 -9.52
N LEU A 197 14.04 5.82 -9.64
CA LEU A 197 14.43 4.43 -9.90
C LEU A 197 15.11 4.30 -11.28
N ALA A 198 14.59 4.98 -12.32
CA ALA A 198 15.21 5.02 -13.64
C ALA A 198 16.63 5.61 -13.59
N GLU A 199 16.83 6.70 -12.83
CA GLU A 199 18.13 7.30 -12.63
C GLU A 199 19.12 6.33 -11.95
N VAL A 200 18.65 5.62 -10.91
CA VAL A 200 19.47 4.62 -10.20
C VAL A 200 19.87 3.47 -11.11
N CYS A 201 18.92 2.92 -11.88
CA CYS A 201 19.21 1.86 -12.87
C CYS A 201 20.24 2.31 -13.90
N GLY A 202 20.13 3.55 -14.39
CA GLY A 202 21.12 4.15 -15.30
C GLY A 202 22.52 4.23 -14.68
N LYS A 203 22.62 4.55 -13.39
CA LYS A 203 23.91 4.59 -12.65
C LYS A 203 24.49 3.18 -12.45
N GLU A 204 23.66 2.17 -12.25
CA GLU A 204 24.06 0.75 -12.17
C GLU A 204 24.43 0.17 -13.54
N LYS A 205 24.09 0.84 -14.64
CA LYS A 205 24.35 0.42 -16.04
C LYS A 205 23.72 -0.93 -16.38
N ILE A 206 22.60 -1.25 -15.78
CA ILE A 206 21.82 -2.46 -16.06
C ILE A 206 20.58 -2.01 -16.85
N PRO A 207 20.35 -2.55 -18.06
CA PRO A 207 19.13 -2.28 -18.80
C PRO A 207 17.90 -2.77 -18.01
N VAL A 208 16.87 -1.94 -17.95
CA VAL A 208 15.60 -2.26 -17.30
C VAL A 208 14.47 -1.87 -18.24
N ASP A 209 13.58 -2.80 -18.51
CA ASP A 209 12.37 -2.54 -19.29
C ASP A 209 11.53 -1.45 -18.59
N GLU A 210 11.06 -0.45 -19.35
CA GLU A 210 10.27 0.65 -18.82
C GLU A 210 9.01 0.16 -18.08
N ALA A 211 8.42 -0.96 -18.52
CA ALA A 211 7.26 -1.56 -17.90
C ALA A 211 7.53 -2.18 -16.51
N VAL A 212 8.81 -2.37 -16.13
CA VAL A 212 9.20 -2.89 -14.81
C VAL A 212 9.10 -1.81 -13.74
N LEU A 213 9.41 -0.55 -14.08
CA LEU A 213 9.44 0.54 -13.10
C LEU A 213 8.08 0.74 -12.40
N PRO A 214 6.92 0.76 -13.09
CA PRO A 214 5.61 0.81 -12.45
C PRO A 214 5.36 -0.36 -11.47
N LEU A 215 5.82 -1.58 -11.81
CA LEU A 215 5.69 -2.73 -10.91
C LEU A 215 6.46 -2.54 -9.61
N VAL A 216 7.68 -2.02 -9.69
CA VAL A 216 8.52 -1.73 -8.52
C VAL A 216 7.92 -0.62 -7.67
N VAL A 217 7.44 0.46 -8.29
CA VAL A 217 6.76 1.57 -7.61
C VAL A 217 5.53 1.07 -6.87
N ARG A 218 4.73 0.23 -7.51
CA ARG A 218 3.56 -0.41 -6.92
C ARG A 218 3.94 -1.30 -5.72
N ALA A 219 4.97 -2.14 -5.87
CA ALA A 219 5.46 -3.01 -4.80
C ALA A 219 5.98 -2.21 -3.59
N GLY A 220 6.63 -1.08 -3.84
CA GLY A 220 7.18 -0.21 -2.79
C GLY A 220 6.17 0.73 -2.15
N ALA A 221 4.95 0.86 -2.73
CA ALA A 221 3.82 1.62 -2.19
C ALA A 221 4.21 3.05 -1.72
N GLY A 222 5.08 3.74 -2.47
CA GLY A 222 5.56 5.10 -2.15
C GLY A 222 6.71 5.17 -1.13
N SER A 223 7.19 4.02 -0.64
CA SER A 223 8.39 3.91 0.20
C SER A 223 9.64 3.82 -0.67
N VAL A 224 10.51 4.83 -0.62
CA VAL A 224 11.78 4.83 -1.38
C VAL A 224 12.64 3.63 -0.99
N ARG A 225 12.75 3.33 0.31
CA ARG A 225 13.56 2.22 0.82
C ARG A 225 13.07 0.87 0.31
N ASP A 226 11.75 0.65 0.34
CA ASP A 226 11.20 -0.64 -0.04
C ASP A 226 11.23 -0.81 -1.56
N SER A 227 10.97 0.26 -2.35
CA SER A 227 11.15 0.26 -3.81
C SER A 227 12.60 -0.02 -4.21
N MET A 228 13.57 0.60 -3.53
CA MET A 228 14.99 0.33 -3.77
C MET A 228 15.38 -1.10 -3.40
N SER A 229 14.79 -1.68 -2.37
CA SER A 229 15.04 -3.07 -1.99
C SER A 229 14.46 -4.06 -3.01
N VAL A 230 13.28 -3.77 -3.54
CA VAL A 230 12.65 -4.54 -4.62
C VAL A 230 13.50 -4.45 -5.90
N MET A 231 13.92 -3.24 -6.27
CA MET A 231 14.79 -3.04 -7.44
C MET A 231 16.13 -3.77 -7.28
N ASP A 232 16.73 -3.75 -6.10
CA ASP A 232 17.98 -4.46 -5.79
C ASP A 232 17.85 -5.97 -6.04
N GLN A 233 16.73 -6.58 -5.64
CA GLN A 233 16.44 -7.98 -5.90
C GLN A 233 16.31 -8.28 -7.40
N LEU A 234 15.65 -7.40 -8.16
CA LEU A 234 15.51 -7.54 -9.61
C LEU A 234 16.86 -7.41 -10.31
N LEU A 235 17.66 -6.42 -9.94
CA LEU A 235 19.00 -6.22 -10.52
C LEU A 235 19.94 -7.39 -10.19
N ALA A 236 19.85 -7.96 -9.00
CA ALA A 236 20.65 -9.11 -8.60
C ALA A 236 20.34 -10.38 -9.43
N GLY A 237 19.10 -10.51 -9.91
CA GLY A 237 18.68 -11.60 -10.76
C GLY A 237 18.79 -11.30 -12.27
N SER A 238 19.25 -10.12 -12.68
CA SER A 238 19.31 -9.71 -14.08
C SER A 238 20.24 -10.59 -14.92
N THR A 239 19.88 -10.80 -16.18
CA THR A 239 20.68 -11.48 -17.19
C THR A 239 21.46 -10.47 -18.03
N ASP A 240 22.15 -10.96 -19.09
CA ASP A 240 22.81 -10.08 -20.07
C ASP A 240 21.82 -9.15 -20.81
N GLU A 241 20.53 -9.54 -20.87
CA GLU A 241 19.45 -8.74 -21.45
C GLU A 241 18.91 -7.68 -20.47
N GLY A 242 19.37 -7.72 -19.21
CA GLY A 242 18.88 -6.83 -18.15
C GLY A 242 17.66 -7.39 -17.40
N VAL A 243 16.83 -6.48 -16.86
CA VAL A 243 15.60 -6.82 -16.14
C VAL A 243 14.42 -6.72 -17.09
N THR A 244 13.82 -7.86 -17.41
CA THR A 244 12.63 -7.93 -18.27
C THR A 244 11.33 -7.89 -17.47
N TYR A 245 10.23 -7.51 -18.11
CA TYR A 245 8.89 -7.51 -17.50
C TYR A 245 8.50 -8.90 -16.97
N ALA A 246 8.72 -9.96 -17.75
CA ALA A 246 8.40 -11.33 -17.35
C ALA A 246 9.17 -11.80 -16.11
N MET A 247 10.46 -11.44 -16.03
CA MET A 247 11.27 -11.71 -14.83
C MET A 247 10.74 -10.95 -13.61
N ALA A 248 10.39 -9.67 -13.78
CA ALA A 248 9.90 -8.84 -12.69
C ALA A 248 8.54 -9.35 -12.16
N THR A 249 7.61 -9.69 -13.04
CA THR A 249 6.30 -10.25 -12.64
C THR A 249 6.46 -11.57 -11.91
N SER A 250 7.30 -12.47 -12.41
CA SER A 250 7.57 -13.77 -11.77
C SER A 250 8.21 -13.61 -10.39
N LEU A 251 9.26 -12.78 -10.26
CA LEU A 251 9.96 -12.59 -8.98
C LEU A 251 9.09 -11.90 -7.92
N LEU A 252 8.27 -10.95 -8.34
CA LEU A 252 7.40 -10.19 -7.44
C LEU A 252 6.08 -10.90 -7.16
N GLY A 253 5.82 -12.02 -7.82
CA GLY A 253 4.59 -12.78 -7.68
C GLY A 253 3.36 -12.01 -8.19
N TYR A 254 3.54 -11.10 -9.16
CA TYR A 254 2.42 -10.46 -9.83
C TYR A 254 1.78 -11.41 -10.83
N THR A 255 0.47 -11.31 -10.95
CA THR A 255 -0.28 -12.05 -11.96
C THR A 255 0.09 -11.57 -13.35
N ASP A 256 0.28 -12.51 -14.28
CA ASP A 256 0.48 -12.17 -15.68
C ASP A 256 -0.71 -11.36 -16.23
N GLY A 257 -0.40 -10.33 -17.00
CA GLY A 257 -1.41 -9.45 -17.56
C GLY A 257 -2.43 -10.16 -18.45
N SER A 258 -2.02 -11.25 -19.13
CA SER A 258 -2.90 -12.05 -19.97
C SER A 258 -3.98 -12.79 -19.18
N LEU A 259 -3.67 -13.29 -17.98
CA LEU A 259 -4.64 -13.93 -17.10
C LEU A 259 -5.66 -12.91 -16.57
N LEU A 260 -5.19 -11.69 -16.24
CA LEU A 260 -6.09 -10.60 -15.83
C LEU A 260 -7.00 -10.16 -16.99
N ASP A 261 -6.47 -10.08 -18.20
CA ASP A 261 -7.26 -9.77 -19.39
C ASP A 261 -8.32 -10.86 -19.66
N ALA A 262 -7.93 -12.13 -19.62
CA ALA A 262 -8.83 -13.25 -19.85
C ALA A 262 -9.99 -13.32 -18.85
N VAL A 263 -9.74 -13.10 -17.55
CA VAL A 263 -10.82 -13.11 -16.54
C VAL A 263 -11.74 -11.90 -16.68
N VAL A 264 -11.22 -10.72 -17.02
CA VAL A 264 -12.03 -9.51 -17.25
C VAL A 264 -12.92 -9.70 -18.49
N GLU A 265 -12.38 -10.25 -19.57
CA GLU A 265 -13.13 -10.54 -20.80
C GLU A 265 -14.21 -11.61 -20.58
N SER A 266 -13.91 -12.66 -19.81
CA SER A 266 -14.89 -13.67 -19.45
C SER A 266 -16.04 -13.10 -18.58
N PHE A 267 -15.75 -12.19 -17.66
CA PHE A 267 -16.76 -11.48 -16.87
C PHE A 267 -17.63 -10.58 -17.75
N ALA A 268 -17.01 -9.81 -18.68
CA ALA A 268 -17.73 -8.95 -19.60
C ALA A 268 -18.66 -9.73 -20.55
N ALA A 269 -18.22 -10.91 -21.01
CA ALA A 269 -19.00 -11.82 -21.85
C ALA A 269 -20.03 -12.63 -21.06
N GLY A 270 -19.90 -12.76 -19.74
CA GLY A 270 -20.69 -13.69 -18.92
C GLY A 270 -20.32 -15.16 -19.16
N ASP A 271 -19.10 -15.42 -19.66
CA ASP A 271 -18.60 -16.77 -19.93
C ASP A 271 -18.01 -17.40 -18.66
N GLY A 272 -18.85 -18.19 -18.00
CA GLY A 272 -18.44 -18.91 -16.80
C GLY A 272 -17.36 -19.97 -17.05
N ALA A 273 -17.38 -20.65 -18.19
CA ALA A 273 -16.39 -21.68 -18.49
C ALA A 273 -15.00 -21.06 -18.61
N ALA A 274 -14.86 -20.00 -19.41
CA ALA A 274 -13.60 -19.28 -19.57
C ALA A 274 -13.09 -18.68 -18.23
N ALA A 275 -13.97 -18.17 -17.36
CA ALA A 275 -13.58 -17.64 -16.07
C ALA A 275 -13.01 -18.72 -15.13
N PHE A 276 -13.61 -19.92 -15.11
CA PHE A 276 -13.11 -21.02 -14.28
C PHE A 276 -11.85 -21.67 -14.87
N ASP A 277 -11.68 -21.68 -16.20
CA ASP A 277 -10.42 -22.08 -16.83
C ASP A 277 -9.26 -21.18 -16.39
N VAL A 278 -9.49 -19.87 -16.26
CA VAL A 278 -8.47 -18.94 -15.69
C VAL A 278 -8.17 -19.29 -14.23
N VAL A 279 -9.19 -19.62 -13.42
CA VAL A 279 -8.94 -20.04 -12.02
C VAL A 279 -8.08 -21.28 -11.96
N ASP A 280 -8.33 -22.27 -12.80
CA ASP A 280 -7.53 -23.49 -12.84
C ASP A 280 -6.08 -23.20 -13.27
N HIS A 281 -5.85 -22.33 -14.27
CA HIS A 281 -4.51 -21.88 -14.67
C HIS A 281 -3.75 -21.19 -13.53
N VAL A 282 -4.40 -20.30 -12.79
CA VAL A 282 -3.81 -19.62 -11.62
C VAL A 282 -3.30 -20.64 -10.60
N ILE A 283 -4.07 -21.72 -10.38
CA ILE A 283 -3.70 -22.77 -9.41
C ILE A 283 -2.60 -23.69 -9.95
N GLU A 284 -2.69 -24.09 -11.23
CA GLU A 284 -1.72 -24.98 -11.87
C GLU A 284 -0.33 -24.35 -12.01
N GLU A 285 -0.27 -23.06 -12.27
CA GLU A 285 0.99 -22.29 -12.31
C GLU A 285 1.57 -21.99 -10.92
N GLY A 286 0.85 -22.32 -9.85
CA GLY A 286 1.29 -22.10 -8.47
C GLY A 286 1.20 -20.64 -8.01
N ASN A 287 0.43 -19.82 -8.72
CA ASN A 287 0.18 -18.44 -8.30
C ASN A 287 -0.66 -18.40 -7.03
N ASP A 288 -0.41 -17.40 -6.16
CA ASP A 288 -1.21 -17.18 -4.96
C ASP A 288 -2.60 -16.62 -5.34
N PRO A 289 -3.71 -17.35 -5.07
CA PRO A 289 -5.05 -16.89 -5.39
C PRO A 289 -5.41 -15.55 -4.77
N ARG A 290 -4.90 -15.26 -3.58
CA ARG A 290 -5.14 -13.98 -2.91
C ARG A 290 -4.42 -12.83 -3.63
N ARG A 291 -3.22 -13.08 -4.13
CA ARG A 291 -2.48 -12.11 -4.94
C ARG A 291 -3.20 -11.85 -6.24
N PHE A 292 -3.67 -12.92 -6.91
CA PHE A 292 -4.49 -12.81 -8.12
C PHE A 292 -5.73 -11.91 -7.89
N VAL A 293 -6.48 -12.14 -6.80
CA VAL A 293 -7.67 -11.31 -6.48
C VAL A 293 -7.28 -9.86 -6.21
N ALA A 294 -6.14 -9.59 -5.57
CA ALA A 294 -5.65 -8.24 -5.35
C ALA A 294 -5.28 -7.55 -6.67
N ASP A 295 -4.60 -8.24 -7.57
CA ASP A 295 -4.22 -7.71 -8.89
C ASP A 295 -5.45 -7.51 -9.79
N LEU A 296 -6.44 -8.43 -9.70
CA LEU A 296 -7.73 -8.29 -10.39
C LEU A 296 -8.51 -7.07 -9.87
N LEU A 297 -8.52 -6.84 -8.56
CA LEU A 297 -9.18 -5.65 -7.99
C LEU A 297 -8.56 -4.35 -8.50
N GLU A 298 -7.23 -4.30 -8.59
CA GLU A 298 -6.55 -3.13 -9.16
C GLU A 298 -6.88 -2.95 -10.65
N ARG A 299 -6.94 -4.02 -11.44
CA ARG A 299 -7.36 -3.97 -12.84
C ARG A 299 -8.79 -3.43 -12.95
N LEU A 300 -9.72 -3.94 -12.15
CA LEU A 300 -11.11 -3.45 -12.13
C LEU A 300 -11.22 -1.99 -11.71
N ARG A 301 -10.40 -1.54 -10.73
CA ARG A 301 -10.31 -0.11 -10.36
C ARG A 301 -9.92 0.75 -11.55
N ASP A 302 -8.90 0.33 -12.28
CA ASP A 302 -8.41 1.10 -13.44
C ASP A 302 -9.47 1.16 -14.55
N LEU A 303 -10.17 0.06 -14.79
CA LEU A 303 -11.30 0.03 -15.73
C LEU A 303 -12.46 0.93 -15.30
N VAL A 304 -12.79 0.96 -14.00
CA VAL A 304 -13.81 1.88 -13.45
C VAL A 304 -13.38 3.34 -13.65
N ILE A 305 -12.11 3.66 -13.44
CA ILE A 305 -11.58 5.01 -13.66
C ILE A 305 -11.67 5.38 -15.14
N LEU A 306 -11.30 4.49 -16.06
CA LEU A 306 -11.40 4.70 -17.51
C LEU A 306 -12.85 4.89 -17.96
N ALA A 307 -13.78 4.13 -17.40
CA ALA A 307 -15.20 4.28 -17.69
C ALA A 307 -15.79 5.60 -17.16
N ALA A 308 -15.31 6.07 -16.00
CA ALA A 308 -15.80 7.30 -15.36
C ALA A 308 -15.14 8.58 -15.90
N VAL A 309 -13.87 8.51 -16.34
CA VAL A 309 -13.05 9.66 -16.74
C VAL A 309 -12.45 9.37 -18.12
N PRO A 310 -13.05 9.84 -19.22
CA PRO A 310 -12.59 9.54 -20.58
C PRO A 310 -11.13 9.95 -20.87
N ASP A 311 -10.64 11.00 -20.21
CA ASP A 311 -9.30 11.57 -20.33
C ASP A 311 -8.36 11.15 -19.17
N ALA A 312 -8.65 10.02 -18.51
CA ALA A 312 -7.89 9.51 -17.37
C ALA A 312 -6.40 9.26 -17.69
N VAL A 313 -6.11 8.78 -18.90
CA VAL A 313 -4.75 8.53 -19.39
C VAL A 313 -3.98 9.84 -19.56
N GLU A 314 -4.56 10.83 -20.20
CA GLU A 314 -3.95 12.16 -20.42
C GLU A 314 -3.69 12.88 -19.09
N LYS A 315 -4.55 12.66 -18.11
CA LYS A 315 -4.43 13.19 -16.74
C LYS A 315 -3.44 12.42 -15.86
N GLY A 316 -2.86 11.33 -16.36
CA GLY A 316 -1.93 10.52 -15.59
C GLY A 316 -2.56 9.81 -14.38
N LEU A 317 -3.86 9.51 -14.41
CA LEU A 317 -4.55 8.80 -13.34
C LEU A 317 -4.22 7.31 -13.31
N ILE A 318 -3.75 6.77 -14.44
CA ILE A 318 -3.35 5.37 -14.60
C ILE A 318 -1.93 5.36 -15.16
N ASP A 319 -1.03 4.66 -14.49
CA ASP A 319 0.37 4.50 -14.89
C ASP A 319 0.58 3.08 -15.42
N ALA A 320 0.44 2.92 -16.74
CA ALA A 320 0.64 1.65 -17.45
C ALA A 320 1.20 1.91 -18.85
N PRO A 321 1.85 0.92 -19.49
CA PRO A 321 2.28 1.01 -20.88
C PRO A 321 1.11 1.30 -21.83
N VAL A 322 1.40 1.99 -22.95
CA VAL A 322 0.37 2.43 -23.92
C VAL A 322 -0.47 1.25 -24.43
N GLU A 323 0.16 0.13 -24.75
CA GLU A 323 -0.51 -1.07 -25.25
C GLU A 323 -1.50 -1.68 -24.23
N VAL A 324 -1.13 -1.62 -22.94
CA VAL A 324 -1.99 -2.07 -21.84
C VAL A 324 -3.16 -1.11 -21.65
N LEU A 325 -2.91 0.21 -21.75
CA LEU A 325 -3.93 1.24 -21.64
C LEU A 325 -4.97 1.15 -22.77
N GLU A 326 -4.56 0.94 -24.01
CA GLU A 326 -5.46 0.74 -25.15
C GLU A 326 -6.37 -0.47 -24.95
N ARG A 327 -5.80 -1.57 -24.46
CA ARG A 327 -6.56 -2.79 -24.15
C ARG A 327 -7.56 -2.56 -23.01
N MET A 328 -7.15 -1.92 -21.95
CA MET A 328 -8.03 -1.58 -20.83
C MET A 328 -9.16 -0.64 -21.25
N GLN A 329 -8.92 0.32 -22.14
CA GLN A 329 -9.97 1.19 -22.69
C GLN A 329 -11.02 0.39 -23.48
N ALA A 330 -10.56 -0.56 -24.30
CA ALA A 330 -11.46 -1.46 -25.02
C ALA A 330 -12.28 -2.33 -24.04
N GLN A 331 -11.66 -2.91 -23.02
CA GLN A 331 -12.32 -3.70 -21.98
C GLN A 331 -13.37 -2.88 -21.21
N ALA A 332 -13.04 -1.65 -20.80
CA ALA A 332 -13.97 -0.76 -20.11
C ALA A 332 -15.22 -0.43 -20.93
N GLY A 333 -15.06 -0.27 -22.27
CA GLY A 333 -16.17 -0.03 -23.18
C GLY A 333 -17.11 -1.22 -23.35
N VAL A 334 -16.58 -2.44 -23.28
CA VAL A 334 -17.37 -3.68 -23.42
C VAL A 334 -18.07 -4.08 -22.13
N PHE A 335 -17.41 -3.92 -20.98
CA PHE A 335 -17.91 -4.40 -19.69
C PHE A 335 -19.12 -3.60 -19.18
N GLY A 336 -19.14 -2.28 -19.37
CA GLY A 336 -20.18 -1.37 -18.87
C GLY A 336 -19.97 -0.92 -17.42
N ALA A 337 -20.28 0.35 -17.16
CA ALA A 337 -19.91 1.02 -15.91
C ALA A 337 -20.57 0.40 -14.66
N ALA A 338 -21.85 0.02 -14.74
CA ALA A 338 -22.58 -0.57 -13.61
C ALA A 338 -22.05 -1.98 -13.24
N GLU A 339 -21.74 -2.80 -14.24
CA GLU A 339 -21.18 -4.14 -14.02
C GLU A 339 -19.74 -4.07 -13.51
N LEU A 340 -18.93 -3.15 -14.04
CA LEU A 340 -17.57 -2.90 -13.54
C LEU A 340 -17.58 -2.52 -12.06
N SER A 341 -18.42 -1.56 -11.67
CA SER A 341 -18.52 -1.13 -10.27
C SER A 341 -18.94 -2.28 -9.36
N ARG A 342 -19.94 -3.07 -9.79
CA ARG A 342 -20.42 -4.23 -9.04
C ARG A 342 -19.32 -5.31 -8.93
N ALA A 343 -18.62 -5.61 -10.02
CA ALA A 343 -17.52 -6.59 -10.01
C ALA A 343 -16.42 -6.16 -9.05
N ALA A 344 -16.03 -4.89 -9.09
CA ALA A 344 -15.03 -4.33 -8.17
C ALA A 344 -15.46 -4.45 -6.70
N ASP A 345 -16.73 -4.16 -6.38
CA ASP A 345 -17.25 -4.31 -5.02
C ASP A 345 -17.17 -5.75 -4.53
N LEU A 346 -17.61 -6.72 -5.36
CA LEU A 346 -17.59 -8.15 -5.01
C LEU A 346 -16.18 -8.71 -4.85
N VAL A 347 -15.27 -8.30 -5.72
CA VAL A 347 -13.85 -8.71 -5.63
C VAL A 347 -13.20 -8.11 -4.38
N ASN A 348 -13.50 -6.85 -4.03
CA ASN A 348 -13.00 -6.21 -2.82
C ASN A 348 -13.53 -6.87 -1.54
N GLU A 349 -14.82 -7.21 -1.50
CA GLU A 349 -15.43 -7.98 -0.41
C GLU A 349 -14.76 -9.35 -0.27
N GLY A 350 -14.63 -10.08 -1.37
CA GLY A 350 -13.97 -11.38 -1.41
C GLY A 350 -12.51 -11.33 -0.97
N LEU A 351 -11.76 -10.32 -1.38
CA LEU A 351 -10.37 -10.12 -0.93
C LEU A 351 -10.30 -9.92 0.59
N THR A 352 -11.28 -9.26 1.17
CA THR A 352 -11.38 -9.07 2.62
C THR A 352 -11.70 -10.38 3.33
N GLU A 353 -12.63 -11.19 2.80
CA GLU A 353 -12.99 -12.51 3.30
C GLU A 353 -11.81 -13.51 3.21
N MET A 354 -10.92 -13.35 2.23
CA MET A 354 -9.70 -14.18 2.09
C MET A 354 -8.69 -14.01 3.22
N ARG A 355 -8.85 -13.02 4.10
CA ARG A 355 -7.98 -12.85 5.29
C ARG A 355 -8.26 -13.97 6.29
N GLY A 356 -7.33 -14.95 6.36
CA GLY A 356 -7.45 -16.10 7.27
C GLY A 356 -8.33 -17.23 6.75
N ALA A 357 -8.70 -17.23 5.48
CA ALA A 357 -9.44 -18.31 4.86
C ALA A 357 -8.59 -19.60 4.78
N ASN A 358 -9.21 -20.74 5.13
CA ASN A 358 -8.56 -22.04 5.07
C ASN A 358 -8.39 -22.58 3.64
N SER A 359 -9.14 -22.06 2.67
CA SER A 359 -9.09 -22.48 1.26
C SER A 359 -9.16 -21.27 0.32
N PRO A 360 -8.00 -20.67 -0.02
CA PRO A 360 -7.95 -19.52 -0.94
C PRO A 360 -8.53 -19.84 -2.34
N ARG A 361 -8.33 -21.06 -2.85
CA ARG A 361 -8.90 -21.53 -4.12
C ARG A 361 -10.44 -21.45 -4.09
N LEU A 362 -11.08 -22.01 -3.07
CA LEU A 362 -12.53 -22.00 -2.95
C LEU A 362 -13.08 -20.56 -2.91
N GLN A 363 -12.40 -19.67 -2.20
CA GLN A 363 -12.80 -18.25 -2.16
C GLN A 363 -12.70 -17.59 -3.53
N LEU A 364 -11.63 -17.85 -4.30
CA LEU A 364 -11.49 -17.35 -5.66
C LEU A 364 -12.63 -17.85 -6.56
N GLU A 365 -12.94 -19.16 -6.52
CA GLU A 365 -14.06 -19.75 -7.26
C GLU A 365 -15.41 -19.09 -6.91
N LEU A 366 -15.65 -18.84 -5.62
CA LEU A 366 -16.87 -18.16 -5.15
C LEU A 366 -16.95 -16.70 -5.60
N ILE A 367 -15.84 -15.97 -5.60
CA ILE A 367 -15.77 -14.59 -6.09
C ILE A 367 -16.16 -14.56 -7.58
N CYS A 368 -15.54 -15.41 -8.41
CA CYS A 368 -15.87 -15.51 -9.83
C CYS A 368 -17.35 -15.87 -10.06
N ALA A 369 -17.88 -16.84 -9.31
CA ALA A 369 -19.28 -17.22 -9.38
C ALA A 369 -20.23 -16.06 -9.04
N ARG A 370 -19.92 -15.30 -7.98
CA ARG A 370 -20.74 -14.12 -7.56
C ARG A 370 -20.73 -13.02 -8.61
N VAL A 371 -19.60 -12.77 -9.27
CA VAL A 371 -19.50 -11.79 -10.37
C VAL A 371 -20.36 -12.21 -11.55
N LEU A 372 -20.28 -13.49 -11.95
CA LEU A 372 -20.99 -14.04 -13.10
C LEU A 372 -22.51 -14.17 -12.90
N LEU A 373 -22.99 -14.31 -11.66
CA LEU A 373 -24.39 -14.57 -11.32
C LEU A 373 -25.10 -13.34 -10.70
N PRO A 374 -25.27 -12.23 -11.44
CA PRO A 374 -25.90 -11.02 -10.88
C PRO A 374 -27.37 -11.21 -10.49
N ALA A 375 -28.03 -12.22 -11.07
CA ALA A 375 -29.46 -12.48 -10.83
C ALA A 375 -29.78 -13.06 -9.44
N THR A 376 -28.80 -13.56 -8.70
CA THR A 376 -28.96 -14.18 -7.37
C THR A 376 -29.10 -13.16 -6.24
N TYR A 377 -28.70 -11.91 -6.46
CA TYR A 377 -28.80 -10.84 -5.48
C TYR A 377 -29.98 -9.93 -5.80
N GLY A 378 -30.91 -9.77 -4.87
CA GLY A 378 -32.08 -8.90 -4.98
C GLY A 378 -31.78 -7.43 -4.67
N ASP A 379 -30.52 -7.00 -4.69
CA ASP A 379 -30.10 -5.64 -4.42
C ASP A 379 -30.25 -4.71 -5.64
N GLU A 380 -30.33 -3.43 -5.41
CA GLU A 380 -30.51 -2.39 -6.43
C GLU A 380 -29.39 -2.42 -7.49
N ARG A 381 -28.15 -2.73 -7.08
CA ARG A 381 -26.97 -2.82 -7.97
C ARG A 381 -27.07 -3.96 -8.96
N SER A 382 -27.60 -5.11 -8.51
CA SER A 382 -27.83 -6.27 -9.39
C SER A 382 -28.93 -5.98 -10.42
N VAL A 383 -29.96 -5.22 -10.03
CA VAL A 383 -31.00 -4.77 -10.96
C VAL A 383 -30.45 -3.83 -12.01
N MET A 384 -29.63 -2.85 -11.61
CA MET A 384 -28.97 -1.91 -12.53
C MET A 384 -28.03 -2.62 -13.50
N ALA A 385 -27.22 -3.58 -13.02
CA ALA A 385 -26.33 -4.36 -13.87
C ALA A 385 -27.11 -5.19 -14.92
N ARG A 386 -28.29 -5.71 -14.54
CA ARG A 386 -29.18 -6.43 -15.47
C ARG A 386 -29.79 -5.50 -16.52
N LEU A 387 -30.20 -4.30 -16.13
CA LEU A 387 -30.72 -3.27 -17.04
C LEU A 387 -29.64 -2.87 -18.05
N ASP A 388 -28.43 -2.57 -17.58
CA ASP A 388 -27.28 -2.21 -18.39
C ASP A 388 -26.94 -3.29 -19.44
N ARG A 389 -27.05 -4.58 -19.05
CA ARG A 389 -26.84 -5.72 -19.96
C ARG A 389 -27.96 -5.83 -21.02
N LEU A 390 -29.19 -5.56 -20.64
CA LEU A 390 -30.34 -5.55 -21.58
C LEU A 390 -30.23 -4.39 -22.56
N GLU A 391 -29.86 -3.21 -22.12
CA GLU A 391 -29.68 -2.02 -22.99
C GLU A 391 -28.55 -2.25 -24.01
N ARG A 392 -27.43 -2.84 -23.61
CA ARG A 392 -26.35 -3.20 -24.54
C ARG A 392 -26.77 -4.28 -25.53
N GLY A 393 -27.51 -5.28 -25.08
CA GLY A 393 -28.05 -6.35 -25.94
C GLY A 393 -29.04 -5.82 -27.00
N VAL A 394 -29.81 -4.81 -26.67
CA VAL A 394 -30.74 -4.16 -27.62
C VAL A 394 -29.98 -3.37 -28.67
N ASN A 395 -28.89 -2.68 -28.29
CA ASN A 395 -28.06 -1.91 -29.24
C ASN A 395 -27.30 -2.82 -30.25
N PHE A 396 -26.98 -4.06 -29.89
CA PHE A 396 -26.38 -5.03 -30.83
C PHE A 396 -27.38 -5.67 -31.78
N SER A 397 -28.70 -5.65 -31.47
CA SER A 397 -29.75 -6.26 -32.30
C SER A 397 -30.33 -5.32 -33.36
N GLY A 398 -29.79 -4.13 -33.54
CA GLY A 398 -30.28 -3.10 -34.48
C GLY A 398 -30.01 -3.40 -35.96
N GLY A 399 -29.55 -4.60 -36.36
CA GLY A 399 -29.21 -4.95 -37.73
C GLY A 399 -29.71 -6.31 -38.23
N GLY A 400 -30.56 -7.01 -37.51
CA GLY A 400 -31.09 -8.32 -37.92
C GLY A 400 -32.58 -8.46 -37.67
N ALA A 401 -33.36 -8.87 -38.67
CA ALA A 401 -34.80 -9.05 -38.61
C ALA A 401 -35.24 -9.87 -37.37
N ALA A 402 -36.15 -9.34 -36.61
CA ALA A 402 -36.77 -10.00 -35.46
C ALA A 402 -37.34 -11.37 -35.88
N PRO A 403 -37.07 -12.47 -35.17
CA PRO A 403 -37.83 -13.68 -35.31
C PRO A 403 -39.23 -13.45 -34.74
N THR A 404 -40.20 -13.53 -35.62
CA THR A 404 -41.62 -13.58 -35.23
C THR A 404 -41.82 -14.76 -34.29
N MET A 405 -42.03 -14.53 -33.03
CA MET A 405 -42.53 -15.53 -32.09
C MET A 405 -43.94 -15.91 -32.53
N GLY A 406 -44.04 -17.03 -33.22
CA GLY A 406 -45.31 -17.65 -33.49
C GLY A 406 -45.94 -18.08 -32.17
N TYR A 407 -47.09 -17.50 -31.89
CA TYR A 407 -47.99 -17.94 -30.79
C TYR A 407 -48.42 -19.40 -31.10
N VAL A 408 -48.03 -20.35 -30.27
CA VAL A 408 -48.54 -21.71 -30.24
C VAL A 408 -49.65 -21.77 -29.23
N PRO A 409 -50.95 -21.99 -29.67
CA PRO A 409 -52.01 -22.18 -28.72
C PRO A 409 -51.85 -23.53 -28.01
N GLY A 410 -51.92 -23.51 -26.69
CA GLY A 410 -51.97 -24.74 -25.87
C GLY A 410 -53.26 -25.53 -26.12
N PRO A 411 -53.28 -26.85 -25.89
CA PRO A 411 -54.44 -27.69 -26.14
C PRO A 411 -55.60 -27.35 -25.17
N GLU A 412 -56.77 -27.14 -25.76
CA GLU A 412 -58.02 -26.97 -25.06
C GLU A 412 -58.39 -28.25 -24.25
N ALA A 413 -58.58 -28.09 -22.94
CA ALA A 413 -59.18 -29.13 -22.09
C ALA A 413 -60.68 -29.04 -22.17
N HIS A 414 -61.31 -30.06 -22.75
CA HIS A 414 -62.77 -30.30 -22.77
C HIS A 414 -63.26 -30.50 -21.36
N GLY A 415 -64.38 -29.82 -21.07
CA GLY A 415 -65.11 -29.86 -19.83
C GLY A 415 -65.81 -31.19 -19.55
N GLY A 416 -65.99 -31.44 -18.26
CA GLY A 416 -66.84 -32.50 -17.71
C GLY A 416 -67.34 -32.08 -16.35
N ALA A 417 -68.58 -31.68 -16.29
CA ALA A 417 -69.28 -31.31 -15.06
C ALA A 417 -69.64 -32.55 -14.25
N ALA A 418 -69.41 -32.56 -12.95
CA ALA A 418 -70.12 -33.40 -11.97
C ALA A 418 -70.15 -32.66 -10.61
N ALA A 419 -71.43 -32.64 -10.09
CA ALA A 419 -71.86 -31.94 -8.90
C ALA A 419 -71.42 -32.61 -7.57
N PRO A 420 -71.47 -31.89 -6.42
CA PRO A 420 -70.93 -32.33 -5.15
C PRO A 420 -71.92 -33.08 -4.26
N PRO A 421 -71.49 -33.90 -3.31
CA PRO A 421 -72.31 -34.28 -2.15
C PRO A 421 -71.97 -33.45 -0.88
N PRO A 422 -72.91 -33.35 0.06
CA PRO A 422 -72.88 -32.35 1.12
C PRO A 422 -72.34 -32.87 2.46
N GLY A 423 -71.87 -31.92 3.29
CA GLY A 423 -71.93 -32.02 4.72
C GLY A 423 -70.68 -32.43 5.46
N MET A 424 -70.17 -31.46 6.17
CA MET A 424 -69.97 -31.51 7.63
C MET A 424 -69.39 -30.21 8.16
N THR A 425 -69.98 -29.71 9.21
CA THR A 425 -69.75 -28.48 9.93
C THR A 425 -68.42 -28.48 10.74
N PRO A 426 -67.95 -27.29 11.15
CA PRO A 426 -66.60 -27.11 11.71
C PRO A 426 -66.58 -27.33 13.23
N GLN A 427 -65.47 -27.85 13.72
CA GLN A 427 -65.16 -27.85 15.14
C GLN A 427 -63.97 -26.97 15.42
N ALA A 428 -64.20 -26.00 16.30
CA ALA A 428 -63.19 -25.10 16.85
C ALA A 428 -62.33 -25.76 17.91
N GLY A 429 -61.10 -25.32 18.07
CA GLY A 429 -60.35 -25.55 19.30
C GLY A 429 -58.86 -25.72 19.16
N GLY A 430 -58.11 -24.81 19.78
CA GLY A 430 -56.76 -25.08 20.20
C GLY A 430 -55.74 -24.00 19.91
N ALA A 431 -55.64 -23.03 20.82
CA ALA A 431 -54.52 -22.07 20.83
C ALA A 431 -53.18 -22.73 21.20
N PRO A 432 -52.05 -22.27 20.67
CA PRO A 432 -50.76 -22.81 21.05
C PRO A 432 -50.21 -22.22 22.36
N HIS A 433 -49.67 -23.08 23.15
CA HIS A 433 -49.02 -22.88 24.42
C HIS A 433 -47.71 -22.13 24.26
N VAL A 434 -47.50 -21.06 25.07
CA VAL A 434 -46.24 -20.35 25.26
C VAL A 434 -45.53 -20.97 26.50
N PRO A 435 -44.26 -21.36 26.42
CA PRO A 435 -43.52 -21.76 27.62
C PRO A 435 -42.93 -20.53 28.36
N PRO A 436 -42.85 -20.57 29.71
CA PRO A 436 -42.47 -19.45 30.54
C PRO A 436 -40.95 -19.20 30.58
N ALA A 437 -40.61 -17.92 30.74
CA ALA A 437 -39.26 -17.40 30.90
C ALA A 437 -38.59 -17.89 32.20
N ALA A 438 -37.30 -18.24 32.07
CA ALA A 438 -36.44 -18.57 33.20
C ALA A 438 -36.02 -17.30 33.94
N GLN A 439 -36.19 -17.31 35.27
CA GLN A 439 -35.77 -16.26 36.20
C GLN A 439 -34.28 -16.33 36.48
N VAL A 440 -33.66 -15.16 36.49
CA VAL A 440 -32.26 -14.91 36.93
C VAL A 440 -32.29 -14.68 38.44
N PRO A 441 -31.40 -15.30 39.26
CA PRO A 441 -31.25 -14.96 40.67
C PRO A 441 -30.32 -13.76 40.88
N PRO A 442 -30.55 -12.93 41.94
CA PRO A 442 -29.82 -11.71 42.20
C PRO A 442 -28.50 -11.96 42.90
N GLY A 443 -27.53 -11.11 42.53
CA GLY A 443 -26.17 -11.13 43.00
C GLY A 443 -25.99 -10.71 44.47
N GLY A 444 -24.95 -11.26 45.12
CA GLY A 444 -24.39 -10.78 46.36
C GLY A 444 -23.22 -9.86 46.08
N GLY A 445 -23.25 -8.69 46.70
CA GLY A 445 -22.19 -7.71 46.73
C GLY A 445 -21.19 -7.96 47.89
N PRO A 446 -20.26 -7.03 48.16
CA PRO A 446 -18.88 -7.35 48.47
C PRO A 446 -18.52 -7.27 49.97
N ALA A 447 -17.39 -7.85 50.32
CA ALA A 447 -16.69 -7.53 51.58
C ALA A 447 -15.18 -7.74 51.44
N ALA A 448 -14.44 -6.71 51.94
CA ALA A 448 -13.03 -6.57 52.29
C ALA A 448 -12.01 -6.50 51.17
#